data_a6334d5fa4b9f89cae295873f495f8b3
#
_entry.id   a6334d5fa4b9f89cae295873f495f8b3
#
_cell.length_a   1.000
_cell.length_b   1.000
_cell.length_c   1.000
_cell.angle_alpha   90.00
_cell.angle_beta   90.00
_cell.angle_gamma   90.00
#
_symmetry.space_group_name_H-M   'P 1'
#
loop_
_entity.id
_entity.type
_entity.pdbx_description
1 polymer ?
#
loop_
_entity_poly.entity_id
_entity_poly.type
_entity_poly.pdbx_seq_one_letter_code
_entity_poly.pdbx_strand_id
1 'polypeptide(L)'
;MRVLLVEDDASTSKSLELMLGSEGYNVYCTDLGEEGLDLGKLYDYDIIILDLNLPDMHGYEVLKKLRLAKVETPIMILSGMKEPDNKVKGLVFGADDYLTKPFDKAELIARINAIVRRSKGHAQSIIHTGRLSVNLDTRAVEVDAEPVHLTGKEYGILELLSLRKGTTLTKEMFLNHLYGGMDEPELKIIDVFVCKLRKKIATATDGDHYI
;
A
#
# COMPACT_ATOMS: atom_id res chain seq x y z
N MET A 1 -2.01 4.12 1.37
CA MET A 1 -1.94 2.72 0.89
C MET A 1 -2.94 1.89 1.67
N ARG A 2 -3.72 1.06 0.97
CA ARG A 2 -4.75 0.18 1.56
C ARG A 2 -4.23 -1.24 1.60
N VAL A 3 -4.28 -1.84 2.77
CA VAL A 3 -3.79 -3.20 3.02
C VAL A 3 -4.94 -4.06 3.50
N LEU A 4 -5.19 -5.19 2.84
CA LEU A 4 -6.02 -6.25 3.39
C LEU A 4 -5.10 -7.24 4.12
N LEU A 5 -5.32 -7.44 5.40
CA LEU A 5 -4.60 -8.40 6.23
C LEU A 5 -5.52 -9.56 6.57
N VAL A 6 -5.15 -10.76 6.12
CA VAL A 6 -5.87 -12.01 6.42
C VAL A 6 -4.98 -12.84 7.33
N GLU A 7 -5.30 -12.82 8.65
CA GLU A 7 -4.46 -13.39 9.72
C GLU A 7 -5.32 -13.79 10.90
N ASP A 8 -5.30 -15.04 11.29
CA ASP A 8 -6.14 -15.60 12.36
C ASP A 8 -5.59 -15.38 13.78
N ASP A 9 -4.28 -15.24 13.95
CA ASP A 9 -3.69 -14.93 15.24
C ASP A 9 -3.93 -13.45 15.59
N ALA A 10 -4.83 -13.23 16.55
CA ALA A 10 -5.25 -11.89 16.97
C ALA A 10 -4.08 -11.01 17.46
N SER A 11 -3.03 -11.60 18.07
CA SER A 11 -1.85 -10.88 18.55
C SER A 11 -0.99 -10.40 17.38
N THR A 12 -0.76 -11.28 16.41
CA THR A 12 -0.02 -10.98 15.17
C THR A 12 -0.78 -9.95 14.35
N SER A 13 -2.09 -10.14 14.15
CA SER A 13 -2.96 -9.22 13.41
C SER A 13 -2.92 -7.82 14.03
N LYS A 14 -3.10 -7.71 15.35
CA LYS A 14 -3.04 -6.41 16.03
C LYS A 14 -1.68 -5.74 15.97
N SER A 15 -0.60 -6.51 16.07
CA SER A 15 0.76 -6.01 15.96
C SER A 15 1.03 -5.46 14.55
N LEU A 16 0.61 -6.19 13.51
CA LEU A 16 0.72 -5.77 12.12
C LEU A 16 -0.12 -4.52 11.83
N GLU A 17 -1.37 -4.49 12.30
CA GLU A 17 -2.26 -3.33 12.16
C GLU A 17 -1.60 -2.06 12.73
N LEU A 18 -1.08 -2.12 13.96
CA LEU A 18 -0.40 -1.00 14.60
C LEU A 18 0.89 -0.60 13.86
N MET A 19 1.67 -1.59 13.46
CA MET A 19 2.93 -1.39 12.73
C MET A 19 2.68 -0.69 11.39
N LEU A 20 1.76 -1.21 10.59
CA LEU A 20 1.41 -0.66 9.27
C LEU A 20 0.69 0.69 9.42
N GLY A 21 -0.18 0.83 10.42
CA GLY A 21 -0.85 2.08 10.74
C GLY A 21 0.13 3.20 11.10
N SER A 22 1.22 2.88 11.81
CA SER A 22 2.27 3.87 12.12
C SER A 22 2.99 4.39 10.87
N GLU A 23 3.01 3.63 9.78
CA GLU A 23 3.52 4.04 8.47
C GLU A 23 2.44 4.76 7.61
N GLY A 24 1.26 5.00 8.17
CA GLY A 24 0.17 5.69 7.50
C GLY A 24 -0.60 4.81 6.50
N TYR A 25 -0.57 3.48 6.65
CA TYR A 25 -1.39 2.57 5.86
C TYR A 25 -2.76 2.38 6.50
N ASN A 26 -3.78 2.24 5.67
CA ASN A 26 -5.12 1.86 6.12
C ASN A 26 -5.21 0.34 6.04
N VAL A 27 -5.32 -0.32 7.19
CA VAL A 27 -5.31 -1.78 7.31
C VAL A 27 -6.71 -2.28 7.60
N TYR A 28 -7.17 -3.21 6.81
CA TYR A 28 -8.40 -3.97 7.03
C TYR A 28 -8.01 -5.38 7.41
N CYS A 29 -8.47 -5.83 8.57
CA CYS A 29 -8.12 -7.15 9.11
C CYS A 29 -9.32 -8.08 9.04
N THR A 30 -9.06 -9.32 8.69
CA THR A 30 -10.00 -10.44 8.85
C THR A 30 -9.22 -11.68 9.29
N ASP A 31 -9.87 -12.54 10.06
CA ASP A 31 -9.33 -13.81 10.56
C ASP A 31 -9.77 -15.03 9.73
N LEU A 32 -10.64 -14.81 8.73
CA LEU A 32 -11.18 -15.86 7.86
C LEU A 32 -10.73 -15.72 6.41
N GLY A 33 -10.35 -16.85 5.82
CA GLY A 33 -9.97 -16.93 4.41
C GLY A 33 -11.13 -16.64 3.47
N GLU A 34 -12.36 -17.08 3.79
CA GLU A 34 -13.55 -16.81 2.98
C GLU A 34 -13.88 -15.33 2.96
N GLU A 35 -13.86 -14.66 4.11
CA GLU A 35 -14.06 -13.21 4.17
C GLU A 35 -12.94 -12.46 3.45
N GLY A 36 -11.67 -12.88 3.64
CA GLY A 36 -10.54 -12.31 2.91
C GLY A 36 -10.67 -12.43 1.39
N LEU A 37 -11.20 -13.55 0.92
CA LEU A 37 -11.50 -13.78 -0.49
C LEU A 37 -12.59 -12.81 -1.00
N ASP A 38 -13.65 -12.63 -0.26
CA ASP A 38 -14.76 -11.75 -0.66
C ASP A 38 -14.34 -10.27 -0.61
N LEU A 39 -13.66 -9.85 0.44
CA LEU A 39 -13.10 -8.49 0.54
C LEU A 39 -12.12 -8.19 -0.60
N GLY A 40 -11.23 -9.13 -0.92
CA GLY A 40 -10.25 -8.99 -2.00
C GLY A 40 -10.86 -8.92 -3.40
N LYS A 41 -12.09 -9.45 -3.61
CA LYS A 41 -12.84 -9.33 -4.86
C LYS A 41 -13.66 -8.05 -4.96
N LEU A 42 -14.23 -7.59 -3.82
CA LEU A 42 -15.19 -6.50 -3.78
C LEU A 42 -14.53 -5.12 -3.71
N TYR A 43 -13.34 -5.04 -3.12
CA TYR A 43 -12.69 -3.76 -2.87
C TYR A 43 -11.28 -3.71 -3.46
N ASP A 44 -10.87 -2.50 -3.85
CA ASP A 44 -9.52 -2.23 -4.32
C ASP A 44 -8.55 -2.07 -3.14
N TYR A 45 -7.59 -2.97 -3.03
CA TYR A 45 -6.46 -2.87 -2.11
C TYR A 45 -5.17 -2.62 -2.90
N ASP A 46 -4.19 -1.99 -2.27
CA ASP A 46 -2.84 -1.85 -2.84
C ASP A 46 -2.03 -3.14 -2.68
N ILE A 47 -2.31 -3.90 -1.61
CA ILE A 47 -1.70 -5.21 -1.33
C ILE A 47 -2.59 -6.03 -0.41
N ILE A 48 -2.54 -7.36 -0.58
CA ILE A 48 -3.12 -8.34 0.35
C ILE A 48 -1.95 -9.02 1.07
N ILE A 49 -1.97 -9.03 2.40
CA ILE A 49 -1.05 -9.82 3.24
C ILE A 49 -1.85 -11.03 3.73
N LEU A 50 -1.36 -12.22 3.45
CA LEU A 50 -2.10 -13.46 3.61
C LEU A 50 -1.31 -14.46 4.43
N ASP A 51 -1.85 -14.88 5.60
CA ASP A 51 -1.34 -16.09 6.27
C ASP A 51 -1.82 -17.35 5.56
N LEU A 52 -1.04 -18.41 5.70
CA LEU A 52 -1.38 -19.72 5.15
C LEU A 52 -2.27 -20.54 6.06
N ASN A 53 -2.13 -20.37 7.38
CA ASN A 53 -2.85 -21.15 8.38
C ASN A 53 -4.09 -20.38 8.86
N LEU A 54 -5.17 -20.48 8.10
CA LEU A 54 -6.44 -19.89 8.48
C LEU A 54 -7.41 -20.98 8.96
N PRO A 55 -8.38 -20.65 9.82
CA PRO A 55 -9.21 -21.66 10.48
C PRO A 55 -10.24 -22.32 9.53
N ASP A 56 -10.65 -21.64 8.48
CA ASP A 56 -11.70 -22.05 7.56
C ASP A 56 -11.16 -22.65 6.26
N MET A 57 -10.02 -22.14 5.75
CA MET A 57 -9.37 -22.68 4.57
C MET A 57 -7.87 -22.36 4.53
N HIS A 58 -7.10 -23.15 3.82
CA HIS A 58 -5.67 -22.90 3.67
C HIS A 58 -5.41 -21.67 2.78
N GLY A 59 -4.49 -20.77 3.19
CA GLY A 59 -4.21 -19.51 2.45
C GLY A 59 -3.83 -19.72 0.98
N TYR A 60 -3.26 -20.85 0.60
CA TYR A 60 -3.04 -21.18 -0.83
C TYR A 60 -4.35 -21.35 -1.61
N GLU A 61 -5.43 -21.76 -0.96
CA GLU A 61 -6.74 -21.83 -1.62
C GLU A 61 -7.30 -20.44 -1.84
N VAL A 62 -7.16 -19.55 -0.83
CA VAL A 62 -7.51 -18.13 -0.96
C VAL A 62 -6.77 -17.51 -2.13
N LEU A 63 -5.43 -17.65 -2.16
CA LEU A 63 -4.58 -17.15 -3.23
C LEU A 63 -5.05 -17.63 -4.61
N LYS A 64 -5.23 -18.95 -4.80
CA LYS A 64 -5.70 -19.52 -6.07
C LYS A 64 -7.06 -18.98 -6.48
N LYS A 65 -8.02 -18.90 -5.54
CA LYS A 65 -9.37 -18.40 -5.83
C LYS A 65 -9.35 -16.91 -6.21
N LEU A 66 -8.51 -16.08 -5.57
CA LEU A 66 -8.30 -14.68 -5.95
C LEU A 66 -7.75 -14.58 -7.38
N ARG A 67 -6.73 -15.34 -7.72
CA ARG A 67 -6.13 -15.33 -9.07
C ARG A 67 -7.10 -15.86 -10.13
N LEU A 68 -7.87 -16.91 -9.84
CA LEU A 68 -8.94 -17.39 -10.73
C LEU A 68 -10.03 -16.34 -10.96
N ALA A 69 -10.34 -15.53 -9.94
CA ALA A 69 -11.26 -14.40 -10.05
C ALA A 69 -10.62 -13.17 -10.73
N LYS A 70 -9.39 -13.28 -11.26
CA LYS A 70 -8.63 -12.21 -11.93
C LYS A 70 -8.37 -10.99 -11.03
N VAL A 71 -8.25 -11.19 -9.74
CA VAL A 71 -7.80 -10.15 -8.81
C VAL A 71 -6.31 -9.92 -9.08
N GLU A 72 -5.98 -8.72 -9.56
CA GLU A 72 -4.61 -8.30 -9.90
C GLU A 72 -3.86 -7.68 -8.71
N THR A 73 -4.58 -7.40 -7.62
CA THR A 73 -3.96 -6.90 -6.38
C THR A 73 -2.79 -7.78 -5.98
N PRO A 74 -1.59 -7.22 -5.73
CA PRO A 74 -0.45 -8.00 -5.32
C PRO A 74 -0.71 -8.69 -3.96
N ILE A 75 -0.21 -9.92 -3.83
CA ILE A 75 -0.40 -10.74 -2.64
C ILE A 75 0.96 -11.14 -2.08
N MET A 76 1.22 -10.76 -0.84
CA MET A 76 2.37 -11.22 -0.08
C MET A 76 1.94 -12.26 0.96
N ILE A 77 2.56 -13.44 0.92
CA ILE A 77 2.37 -14.48 1.93
C ILE A 77 3.23 -14.14 3.15
N LEU A 78 2.62 -14.21 4.33
CA LEU A 78 3.29 -14.03 5.61
C LEU A 78 3.01 -15.25 6.49
N SER A 79 3.98 -16.16 6.64
CA SER A 79 3.73 -17.44 7.29
C SER A 79 4.90 -17.91 8.18
N GLY A 80 4.56 -18.68 9.23
CA GLY A 80 5.54 -19.37 10.08
C GLY A 80 6.26 -20.55 9.41
N MET A 81 5.82 -20.99 8.22
CA MET A 81 6.42 -22.10 7.49
C MET A 81 7.73 -21.71 6.83
N LYS A 82 8.83 -22.32 7.29
CA LYS A 82 10.19 -21.99 6.83
C LYS A 82 10.69 -22.88 5.69
N GLU A 83 9.97 -23.96 5.35
CA GLU A 83 10.41 -24.92 4.35
C GLU A 83 10.50 -24.29 2.95
N PRO A 84 11.61 -24.51 2.21
CA PRO A 84 11.80 -23.95 0.87
C PRO A 84 10.66 -24.31 -0.09
N ASP A 85 10.12 -25.53 0.00
CA ASP A 85 9.05 -26.02 -0.86
C ASP A 85 7.75 -25.18 -0.72
N ASN A 86 7.47 -24.66 0.48
CA ASN A 86 6.30 -23.82 0.69
C ASN A 86 6.46 -22.43 0.06
N LYS A 87 7.68 -21.86 0.08
CA LYS A 87 7.96 -20.62 -0.61
C LYS A 87 7.81 -20.75 -2.12
N VAL A 88 8.37 -21.81 -2.69
CA VAL A 88 8.26 -22.08 -4.13
C VAL A 88 6.79 -22.27 -4.53
N LYS A 89 6.01 -23.04 -3.76
CA LYS A 89 4.57 -23.23 -4.00
C LYS A 89 3.80 -21.91 -3.99
N GLY A 90 4.05 -21.02 -3.01
CA GLY A 90 3.39 -19.73 -2.93
C GLY A 90 3.62 -18.88 -4.18
N LEU A 91 4.87 -18.78 -4.62
CA LEU A 91 5.23 -18.02 -5.82
C LEU A 91 4.64 -18.64 -7.10
N VAL A 92 4.67 -19.97 -7.22
CA VAL A 92 4.05 -20.69 -8.36
C VAL A 92 2.54 -20.50 -8.41
N PHE A 93 1.87 -20.37 -7.27
CA PHE A 93 0.42 -20.11 -7.20
C PHE A 93 0.05 -18.64 -7.44
N GLY A 94 1.03 -17.77 -7.66
CA GLY A 94 0.81 -16.38 -8.03
C GLY A 94 0.92 -15.37 -6.89
N ALA A 95 1.62 -15.72 -5.79
CA ALA A 95 2.05 -14.74 -4.81
C ALA A 95 3.18 -13.86 -5.39
N ASP A 96 3.19 -12.58 -5.03
CA ASP A 96 4.19 -11.61 -5.46
C ASP A 96 5.44 -11.62 -4.57
N ASP A 97 5.30 -12.07 -3.32
CA ASP A 97 6.41 -12.30 -2.39
C ASP A 97 5.99 -13.26 -1.26
N TYR A 98 6.99 -13.72 -0.52
CA TYR A 98 6.84 -14.61 0.63
C TYR A 98 7.79 -14.19 1.75
N LEU A 99 7.25 -13.86 2.91
CA LEU A 99 8.02 -13.50 4.11
C LEU A 99 7.73 -14.47 5.25
N THR A 100 8.79 -14.95 5.90
CA THR A 100 8.65 -15.89 7.03
C THR A 100 8.56 -15.17 8.36
N LYS A 101 7.65 -15.61 9.23
CA LYS A 101 7.59 -15.22 10.65
C LYS A 101 8.71 -15.96 11.45
N PRO A 102 9.43 -15.30 12.38
CA PRO A 102 9.39 -13.88 12.69
C PRO A 102 10.14 -13.05 11.64
N PHE A 103 9.74 -11.80 11.45
CA PHE A 103 10.30 -10.86 10.48
C PHE A 103 10.64 -9.52 11.14
N ASP A 104 11.50 -8.76 10.50
CA ASP A 104 11.82 -7.39 10.90
C ASP A 104 10.82 -6.40 10.31
N LYS A 105 10.45 -5.34 11.07
CA LYS A 105 9.53 -4.30 10.61
C LYS A 105 10.02 -3.64 9.32
N ALA A 106 11.30 -3.27 9.28
CA ALA A 106 11.85 -2.55 8.13
C ALA A 106 11.86 -3.45 6.88
N GLU A 107 12.12 -4.77 7.03
CA GLU A 107 12.04 -5.72 5.95
C GLU A 107 10.61 -5.83 5.40
N LEU A 108 9.61 -5.99 6.26
CA LEU A 108 8.20 -6.06 5.86
C LEU A 108 7.79 -4.82 5.06
N ILE A 109 8.05 -3.63 5.59
CA ILE A 109 7.69 -2.36 4.95
C ILE A 109 8.41 -2.19 3.61
N ALA A 110 9.71 -2.48 3.54
CA ALA A 110 10.48 -2.39 2.30
C ALA A 110 9.94 -3.32 1.21
N ARG A 111 9.56 -4.56 1.56
CA ARG A 111 8.96 -5.52 0.64
C ARG A 111 7.59 -5.07 0.14
N ILE A 112 6.70 -4.61 1.03
CA ILE A 112 5.38 -4.08 0.68
C ILE A 112 5.53 -2.95 -0.33
N ASN A 113 6.38 -1.95 -0.05
CA ASN A 113 6.59 -0.82 -0.93
C ASN A 113 7.14 -1.25 -2.29
N ALA A 114 8.11 -2.15 -2.33
CA ALA A 114 8.70 -2.66 -3.57
C ALA A 114 7.67 -3.42 -4.43
N ILE A 115 6.80 -4.23 -3.81
CA ILE A 115 5.75 -4.99 -4.49
C ILE A 115 4.72 -4.04 -5.09
N VAL A 116 4.17 -3.14 -4.27
CA VAL A 116 3.14 -2.18 -4.71
C VAL A 116 3.67 -1.24 -5.78
N ARG A 117 4.90 -0.77 -5.67
CA ARG A 117 5.56 0.04 -6.70
C ARG A 117 5.64 -0.71 -8.04
N ARG A 118 6.08 -1.97 -8.02
CA ARG A 118 6.19 -2.81 -9.24
C ARG A 118 4.83 -3.09 -9.86
N SER A 119 3.81 -3.37 -9.06
CA SER A 119 2.44 -3.63 -9.57
C SER A 119 1.84 -2.40 -10.27
N LYS A 120 2.28 -1.18 -9.88
CA LYS A 120 1.88 0.08 -10.53
C LYS A 120 2.76 0.45 -11.75
N GLY A 121 3.66 -0.45 -12.18
CA GLY A 121 4.51 -0.26 -13.36
C GLY A 121 5.75 0.62 -13.15
N HIS A 122 6.09 0.93 -11.89
CA HIS A 122 7.25 1.77 -11.58
C HIS A 122 8.47 0.93 -11.20
N ALA A 123 9.50 0.94 -12.08
CA ALA A 123 10.76 0.24 -11.80
C ALA A 123 11.63 0.99 -10.78
N GLN A 124 11.56 2.33 -10.77
CA GLN A 124 12.35 3.18 -9.87
C GLN A 124 11.56 3.56 -8.62
N SER A 125 12.25 3.61 -7.49
CA SER A 125 11.65 4.04 -6.22
C SER A 125 11.52 5.56 -6.09
N ILE A 126 12.27 6.33 -6.88
CA ILE A 126 12.28 7.79 -6.83
C ILE A 126 11.70 8.35 -8.13
N ILE A 127 10.70 9.21 -7.99
CA ILE A 127 10.11 9.95 -9.10
C ILE A 127 10.61 11.40 -9.04
N HIS A 128 11.24 11.83 -10.10
CA HIS A 128 11.69 13.21 -10.24
C HIS A 128 10.72 14.05 -11.09
N THR A 129 10.43 15.24 -10.61
CA THR A 129 9.66 16.25 -11.35
C THR A 129 10.32 17.59 -11.12
N GLY A 130 11.15 18.05 -12.08
CA GLY A 130 12.00 19.22 -11.89
C GLY A 130 12.92 19.06 -10.67
N ARG A 131 12.87 20.01 -9.72
CA ARG A 131 13.63 20.02 -8.47
C ARG A 131 13.05 19.07 -7.40
N LEU A 132 11.79 18.65 -7.57
CA LEU A 132 11.07 17.80 -6.62
C LEU A 132 11.40 16.33 -6.86
N SER A 133 11.77 15.61 -5.80
CA SER A 133 11.91 14.16 -5.77
C SER A 133 10.96 13.53 -4.75
N VAL A 134 10.31 12.46 -5.14
CA VAL A 134 9.39 11.68 -4.30
C VAL A 134 9.89 10.25 -4.24
N ASN A 135 10.35 9.82 -3.07
CA ASN A 135 10.76 8.46 -2.82
C ASN A 135 9.57 7.62 -2.34
N LEU A 136 9.15 6.68 -3.18
CA LEU A 136 7.98 5.84 -2.93
C LEU A 136 8.22 4.78 -1.83
N ASP A 137 9.48 4.34 -1.66
CA ASP A 137 9.83 3.31 -0.69
C ASP A 137 9.96 3.88 0.73
N THR A 138 10.65 5.02 0.87
CA THR A 138 10.83 5.68 2.16
C THR A 138 9.75 6.71 2.50
N ARG A 139 8.88 7.03 1.52
CA ARG A 139 7.88 8.10 1.60
C ARG A 139 8.49 9.48 1.87
N ALA A 140 9.76 9.64 1.55
CA ALA A 140 10.46 10.92 1.65
C ALA A 140 10.19 11.81 0.43
N VAL A 141 10.11 13.09 0.69
CA VAL A 141 9.95 14.13 -0.33
C VAL A 141 11.07 15.14 -0.14
N GLU A 142 11.75 15.48 -1.22
CA GLU A 142 12.87 16.43 -1.22
C GLU A 142 12.74 17.42 -2.38
N VAL A 143 13.23 18.63 -2.14
CA VAL A 143 13.45 19.64 -3.17
C VAL A 143 14.93 20.03 -3.13
N ASP A 144 15.67 19.84 -4.22
CA ASP A 144 17.12 20.04 -4.27
C ASP A 144 17.88 19.33 -3.15
N ALA A 145 17.50 18.09 -2.84
CA ALA A 145 18.04 17.28 -1.75
C ALA A 145 17.72 17.77 -0.32
N GLU A 146 16.91 18.81 -0.16
CA GLU A 146 16.43 19.26 1.14
C GLU A 146 15.06 18.64 1.46
N PRO A 147 14.86 18.08 2.66
CA PRO A 147 13.64 17.36 2.99
C PRO A 147 12.43 18.29 3.15
N VAL A 148 11.29 17.88 2.57
CA VAL A 148 10.00 18.55 2.71
C VAL A 148 9.09 17.71 3.59
N HIS A 149 8.75 18.22 4.77
CA HIS A 149 7.88 17.51 5.72
C HIS A 149 6.40 17.60 5.34
N LEU A 150 5.85 16.45 4.92
CA LEU A 150 4.43 16.28 4.61
C LEU A 150 3.75 15.39 5.66
N THR A 151 2.46 15.67 5.90
CA THR A 151 1.60 14.72 6.62
C THR A 151 1.28 13.52 5.73
N GLY A 152 0.86 12.40 6.32
CA GLY A 152 0.52 11.20 5.55
C GLY A 152 -0.52 11.43 4.45
N LYS A 153 -1.53 12.30 4.68
CA LYS A 153 -2.54 12.64 3.65
C LYS A 153 -1.99 13.55 2.56
N GLU A 154 -1.14 14.52 2.90
CA GLU A 154 -0.45 15.38 1.92
C GLU A 154 0.51 14.55 1.05
N TYR A 155 1.26 13.63 1.67
CA TYR A 155 2.10 12.70 0.94
C TYR A 155 1.29 11.81 -0.02
N GLY A 156 0.18 11.22 0.45
CA GLY A 156 -0.66 10.37 -0.39
C GLY A 156 -1.22 11.09 -1.63
N ILE A 157 -1.55 12.38 -1.52
CA ILE A 157 -1.93 13.20 -2.69
C ILE A 157 -0.74 13.38 -3.64
N LEU A 158 0.43 13.72 -3.12
CA LEU A 158 1.63 13.91 -3.94
C LEU A 158 2.07 12.60 -4.60
N GLU A 159 2.01 11.50 -3.88
CA GLU A 159 2.27 10.15 -4.39
C GLU A 159 1.37 9.84 -5.60
N LEU A 160 0.04 10.02 -5.45
CA LEU A 160 -0.89 9.74 -6.53
C LEU A 160 -0.66 10.62 -7.76
N LEU A 161 -0.38 11.91 -7.55
CA LEU A 161 -0.03 12.85 -8.63
C LEU A 161 1.25 12.41 -9.36
N SER A 162 2.27 12.01 -8.60
CA SER A 162 3.55 11.57 -9.15
C SER A 162 3.43 10.28 -9.95
N LEU A 163 2.63 9.32 -9.44
CA LEU A 163 2.34 8.04 -10.10
C LEU A 163 1.47 8.19 -11.36
N ARG A 164 0.65 9.23 -11.44
CA ARG A 164 -0.27 9.50 -12.55
C ARG A 164 0.09 10.78 -13.31
N LYS A 165 1.39 11.07 -13.40
CA LYS A 165 1.91 12.26 -14.10
C LYS A 165 1.35 12.37 -15.52
N GLY A 166 0.84 13.57 -15.86
CA GLY A 166 0.23 13.83 -17.17
C GLY A 166 -1.24 13.41 -17.29
N THR A 167 -1.85 12.89 -16.22
CA THR A 167 -3.27 12.51 -16.19
C THR A 167 -4.06 13.46 -15.29
N THR A 168 -5.23 13.90 -15.74
CA THR A 168 -6.16 14.65 -14.88
C THR A 168 -6.82 13.71 -13.88
N LEU A 169 -6.73 14.04 -12.60
CA LEU A 169 -7.30 13.26 -11.50
C LEU A 169 -8.53 13.97 -10.92
N THR A 170 -9.57 13.19 -10.63
CA THR A 170 -10.78 13.71 -9.96
C THR A 170 -10.61 13.70 -8.43
N LYS A 171 -11.44 14.46 -7.72
CA LYS A 171 -11.42 14.46 -6.25
C LYS A 171 -11.80 13.10 -5.66
N GLU A 172 -12.68 12.39 -6.31
CA GLU A 172 -13.07 11.03 -5.95
C GLU A 172 -11.88 10.06 -6.02
N MET A 173 -11.01 10.20 -7.03
CA MET A 173 -9.79 9.38 -7.13
C MET A 173 -8.85 9.63 -5.96
N PHE A 174 -8.67 10.88 -5.54
CA PHE A 174 -7.89 11.20 -4.34
C PHE A 174 -8.55 10.68 -3.08
N LEU A 175 -9.87 10.84 -2.94
CA LEU A 175 -10.60 10.38 -1.79
C LEU A 175 -10.50 8.86 -1.64
N ASN A 176 -10.74 8.13 -2.73
CA ASN A 176 -10.58 6.68 -2.77
C ASN A 176 -9.12 6.25 -2.43
N HIS A 177 -8.11 6.92 -3.00
CA HIS A 177 -6.70 6.63 -2.69
C HIS A 177 -6.36 6.85 -1.20
N LEU A 178 -6.94 7.87 -0.56
CA LEU A 178 -6.63 8.25 0.82
C LEU A 178 -7.46 7.50 1.87
N TYR A 179 -8.71 7.12 1.53
CA TYR A 179 -9.69 6.58 2.49
C TYR A 179 -10.27 5.23 2.06
N GLY A 180 -10.27 4.95 0.75
CA GLY A 180 -10.59 3.64 0.22
C GLY A 180 -12.05 3.22 0.24
N GLY A 181 -12.98 4.16 0.19
CA GLY A 181 -14.42 3.86 0.11
C GLY A 181 -15.11 3.62 1.45
N MET A 182 -14.36 3.64 2.57
CA MET A 182 -14.95 3.50 3.91
C MET A 182 -14.67 4.74 4.75
N ASP A 183 -15.68 5.22 5.49
CA ASP A 183 -15.61 6.42 6.34
C ASP A 183 -15.04 7.64 5.61
N GLU A 184 -15.42 7.82 4.35
CA GLU A 184 -14.94 8.90 3.52
C GLU A 184 -15.51 10.25 4.00
N PRO A 185 -14.65 11.23 4.27
CA PRO A 185 -15.12 12.58 4.54
C PRO A 185 -15.68 13.23 3.25
N GLU A 186 -16.27 14.40 3.41
CA GLU A 186 -16.75 15.18 2.26
C GLU A 186 -15.62 15.47 1.25
N LEU A 187 -15.92 15.46 -0.05
CA LEU A 187 -14.97 15.75 -1.15
C LEU A 187 -14.18 17.06 -0.99
N LYS A 188 -14.73 18.03 -0.27
CA LYS A 188 -14.07 19.31 0.03
C LYS A 188 -12.77 19.18 0.82
N ILE A 189 -12.58 18.07 1.56
CA ILE A 189 -11.34 17.85 2.31
C ILE A 189 -10.11 17.77 1.38
N ILE A 190 -10.31 17.27 0.16
CA ILE A 190 -9.25 17.19 -0.84
C ILE A 190 -8.72 18.58 -1.21
N ASP A 191 -9.61 19.59 -1.33
CA ASP A 191 -9.19 20.97 -1.60
C ASP A 191 -8.28 21.50 -0.50
N VAL A 192 -8.60 21.16 0.75
CA VAL A 192 -7.79 21.58 1.91
C VAL A 192 -6.39 20.95 1.86
N PHE A 193 -6.30 19.65 1.58
CA PHE A 193 -5.01 18.97 1.48
C PHE A 193 -4.19 19.46 0.29
N VAL A 194 -4.82 19.63 -0.89
CA VAL A 194 -4.15 20.17 -2.08
C VAL A 194 -3.65 21.60 -1.83
N CYS A 195 -4.44 22.45 -1.17
CA CYS A 195 -4.02 23.80 -0.82
C CYS A 195 -2.81 23.81 0.12
N LYS A 196 -2.84 22.98 1.17
CA LYS A 196 -1.71 22.83 2.10
C LYS A 196 -0.45 22.30 1.42
N LEU A 197 -0.60 21.28 0.57
CA LEU A 197 0.48 20.68 -0.19
C LEU A 197 1.12 21.71 -1.13
N ARG A 198 0.30 22.43 -1.93
CA ARG A 198 0.78 23.49 -2.81
C ARG A 198 1.59 24.54 -2.06
N LYS A 199 1.10 24.99 -0.90
CA LYS A 199 1.81 25.97 -0.08
C LYS A 199 3.17 25.45 0.39
N LYS A 200 3.24 24.21 0.86
CA LYS A 200 4.50 23.61 1.32
C LYS A 200 5.52 23.46 0.19
N ILE A 201 5.08 22.96 -0.98
CA ILE A 201 5.96 22.81 -2.13
C ILE A 201 6.41 24.17 -2.65
N ALA A 202 5.53 25.13 -2.80
CA ALA A 202 5.89 26.49 -3.23
C ALA A 202 6.90 27.15 -2.27
N THR A 203 6.76 26.93 -0.96
CA THR A 203 7.75 27.42 0.02
C THR A 203 9.11 26.76 -0.17
N ALA A 204 9.14 25.47 -0.45
CA ALA A 204 10.40 24.73 -0.66
C ALA A 204 11.06 25.00 -2.01
N THR A 205 10.31 25.49 -3.00
CA THR A 205 10.78 25.73 -4.39
C THR A 205 10.88 27.19 -4.77
N ASP A 206 10.81 28.10 -3.78
CA ASP A 206 10.85 29.56 -3.98
C ASP A 206 9.74 30.08 -4.93
N GLY A 207 8.58 29.43 -4.89
CA GLY A 207 7.37 29.84 -5.60
C GLY A 207 7.04 29.05 -6.88
N ASP A 208 7.77 28.01 -7.21
CA ASP A 208 7.44 27.14 -8.35
C ASP A 208 6.08 26.42 -8.17
N HIS A 209 5.34 26.30 -9.26
CA HIS A 209 4.04 25.64 -9.30
C HIS A 209 4.17 24.22 -9.86
N TYR A 210 4.06 23.21 -8.98
CA TYR A 210 4.13 21.79 -9.34
C TYR A 210 2.77 21.10 -9.43
N ILE A 211 1.73 21.68 -8.80
CA ILE A 211 0.39 21.08 -8.67
C ILE A 211 -0.68 22.10 -9.07
#